data_8eda2e7b40d81cc3b2ec10223074b024
#
_entry.id   8eda2e7b40d81cc3b2ec10223074b024
#
_cell.length_a   1.000
_cell.length_b   1.000
_cell.length_c   1.000
_cell.angle_alpha   90.00
_cell.angle_beta   90.00
_cell.angle_gamma   90.00
#
_symmetry.space_group_name_H-M   'P 1'
#
loop_
_entity.id
_entity.type
_entity.pdbx_description
1 polymer ?
#
loop_
_entity_poly.entity_id
_entity_poly.type
_entity_poly.pdbx_seq_one_letter_code
_entity_poly.pdbx_strand_id
1 'polypeptide(L)' 'LRTHGIEAFDPLGEKFDPLLHEALYQAPVPGKEPGSVLDCSKIGYMIKGRLLRAAQVGVVQDTA' A
#
# COMPACT_ATOMS: atom_id res chain seq x y z
N LEU A 1 8.37 2.75 -20.74
CA LEU A 1 8.99 3.98 -20.30
C LEU A 1 9.80 3.74 -19.06
N ARG A 2 11.04 4.10 -19.08
CA ARG A 2 11.91 3.79 -17.97
C ARG A 2 12.66 5.04 -17.52
N THR A 3 12.62 5.31 -16.24
CA THR A 3 13.37 6.39 -15.64
C THR A 3 14.34 5.79 -14.63
N HIS A 4 15.58 6.22 -14.70
CA HIS A 4 16.61 5.65 -13.85
C HIS A 4 16.33 5.96 -12.38
N GLY A 5 16.41 4.92 -11.57
CA GLY A 5 16.27 5.08 -10.13
C GLY A 5 14.85 5.08 -9.62
N ILE A 6 13.85 5.09 -10.49
CA ILE A 6 12.45 5.04 -10.05
C ILE A 6 11.99 3.59 -9.99
N GLU A 7 11.43 3.21 -8.86
CA GLU A 7 10.92 1.88 -8.62
C GLU A 7 9.45 1.95 -8.23
N ALA A 8 8.64 1.14 -8.89
CA ALA A 8 7.24 1.01 -8.51
C ALA A 8 7.12 -0.12 -7.50
N PHE A 9 6.25 0.06 -6.50
CA PHE A 9 6.01 -1.00 -5.54
C PHE A 9 4.51 -1.22 -5.38
N ASP A 10 4.15 -2.50 -5.26
CA ASP A 10 2.76 -2.93 -5.11
C ASP A 10 2.62 -3.57 -3.75
N PRO A 11 1.94 -2.90 -2.81
CA PRO A 11 1.83 -3.42 -1.45
C PRO A 11 0.70 -4.42 -1.25
N LEU A 12 0.06 -4.85 -2.32
CA LEU A 12 -1.05 -5.77 -2.21
C LEU A 12 -0.64 -7.05 -1.48
N GLY A 13 -1.37 -7.38 -0.43
CA GLY A 13 -1.06 -8.56 0.35
C GLY A 13 -0.01 -8.35 1.43
N GLU A 14 0.56 -7.17 1.52
CA GLU A 14 1.56 -6.85 2.52
C GLU A 14 0.95 -6.09 3.67
N LYS A 15 1.73 -5.91 4.72
CA LYS A 15 1.29 -5.08 5.84
C LYS A 15 1.19 -3.63 5.41
N PHE A 16 0.19 -2.95 5.92
CA PHE A 16 0.05 -1.53 5.67
C PHE A 16 1.19 -0.77 6.35
N ASP A 17 1.82 0.11 5.59
CA ASP A 17 2.88 0.95 6.12
C ASP A 17 2.48 2.40 5.89
N PRO A 18 2.13 3.14 6.97
CA PRO A 18 1.66 4.51 6.80
C PRO A 18 2.72 5.45 6.23
N LEU A 19 3.98 5.05 6.25
CA LEU A 19 5.04 5.87 5.66
C LEU A 19 5.11 5.70 4.15
N LEU A 20 4.67 4.56 3.64
CA LEU A 20 4.78 4.24 2.21
C LEU A 20 3.43 4.13 1.53
N HIS A 21 2.36 3.95 2.30
CA HIS A 21 1.05 3.72 1.75
C HIS A 21 0.07 4.75 2.25
N GLU A 22 -0.94 5.01 1.45
CA GLU A 22 -2.04 5.88 1.83
C GLU A 22 -3.32 5.06 1.85
N ALA A 23 -3.93 4.92 3.01
CA ALA A 23 -5.17 4.17 3.15
C ALA A 23 -6.33 5.02 2.65
N LEU A 24 -6.95 4.59 1.57
CA LEU A 24 -8.12 5.27 1.04
C LEU A 24 -9.38 4.88 1.80
N TYR A 25 -9.41 3.66 2.30
CA TYR A 25 -10.56 3.15 3.02
C TYR A 25 -10.13 1.96 3.86
N GLN A 26 -11.00 1.60 4.79
CA GLN A 26 -10.82 0.42 5.61
C GLN A 26 -12.08 -0.41 5.53
N ALA A 27 -11.93 -1.72 5.49
CA ALA A 27 -13.08 -2.61 5.43
C ALA A 27 -12.77 -3.88 6.19
N PRO A 28 -13.73 -4.40 6.95
CA PRO A 28 -13.53 -5.68 7.64
C PRO A 28 -13.56 -6.81 6.61
N VAL A 29 -12.53 -7.64 6.63
CA VAL A 29 -12.46 -8.79 5.74
C VAL A 29 -12.17 -10.02 6.59
N PRO A 30 -13.15 -10.92 6.75
CA PRO A 30 -12.93 -12.14 7.52
C PRO A 30 -11.82 -12.98 6.89
N GLY A 31 -10.97 -13.55 7.72
CA GLY A 31 -9.91 -14.41 7.25
C GLY A 31 -8.63 -13.68 6.89
N LYS A 32 -8.63 -12.36 6.95
CA LYS A 32 -7.41 -11.58 6.71
C LYS A 32 -7.00 -10.85 7.98
N GLU A 33 -5.70 -10.67 8.14
CA GLU A 33 -5.20 -9.99 9.32
C GLU A 33 -5.51 -8.50 9.27
N PRO A 34 -5.95 -7.92 10.40
CA PRO A 34 -6.12 -6.47 10.47
C PRO A 34 -4.79 -5.77 10.20
N GLY A 35 -4.87 -4.64 9.52
CA GLY A 35 -3.69 -3.88 9.20
C GLY A 35 -2.99 -4.33 7.94
N SER A 36 -3.53 -5.32 7.24
CA SER A 36 -2.98 -5.76 5.97
C SER A 36 -3.62 -5.00 4.83
N VAL A 37 -2.90 -4.90 3.73
CA VAL A 37 -3.43 -4.28 2.53
C VAL A 37 -4.35 -5.27 1.83
N LEU A 38 -5.61 -4.91 1.70
CA LEU A 38 -6.58 -5.80 1.05
C LEU A 38 -6.74 -5.48 -0.43
N ASP A 39 -6.41 -4.26 -0.83
CA ASP A 39 -6.55 -3.86 -2.21
C ASP A 39 -5.54 -2.75 -2.49
N CYS A 40 -5.11 -2.66 -3.73
CA CYS A 40 -4.18 -1.62 -4.15
C CYS A 40 -4.82 -0.86 -5.32
N SER A 41 -5.25 0.36 -5.04
CA SER A 41 -5.87 1.19 -6.07
C SER A 41 -4.84 1.75 -7.03
N LYS A 42 -3.73 2.23 -6.47
CA LYS A 42 -2.62 2.73 -7.28
C LYS A 42 -1.32 2.36 -6.60
N ILE A 43 -0.37 1.91 -7.42
CA ILE A 43 0.94 1.56 -6.88
C ILE A 43 1.72 2.82 -6.53
N GLY A 44 2.68 2.67 -5.66
CA GLY A 44 3.54 3.77 -5.28
C GLY A 44 4.84 3.76 -6.06
N TYR A 45 5.58 4.85 -5.96
CA TYR A 45 6.86 5.00 -6.64
C TYR A 45 7.90 5.54 -5.69
N MET A 46 9.10 5.01 -5.78
CA MET A 46 10.24 5.50 -5.02
C MET A 46 11.40 5.75 -5.97
N ILE A 47 12.25 6.69 -5.59
CA ILE A 47 13.47 6.95 -6.33
C ILE A 47 14.61 7.04 -5.33
N LYS A 48 15.60 6.17 -5.49
CA LYS A 48 16.81 6.14 -4.67
C LYS A 48 16.50 6.21 -3.17
N GLY A 49 15.53 5.42 -2.73
CA GLY A 49 15.14 5.38 -1.35
C GLY A 49 14.22 6.51 -0.89
N ARG A 50 13.85 7.40 -1.79
CA ARG A 50 12.95 8.52 -1.48
C ARG A 50 11.58 8.22 -2.04
N LEU A 51 10.55 8.44 -1.24
CA LEU A 51 9.17 8.20 -1.67
C LEU A 51 8.71 9.35 -2.58
N LEU A 52 8.34 9.02 -3.82
CA LEU A 52 7.76 9.98 -4.74
C LEU A 52 6.25 10.03 -4.61
N ARG A 53 5.63 8.87 -4.47
CA ARG A 53 4.18 8.76 -4.37
C ARG A 53 3.84 7.57 -3.52
N ALA A 54 2.99 7.79 -2.53
CA ALA A 54 2.51 6.71 -1.69
C ALA A 54 1.52 5.85 -2.48
N ALA A 55 1.56 4.55 -2.25
CA ALA A 55 0.59 3.65 -2.85
C ALA A 55 -0.76 3.87 -2.21
N GLN A 56 -1.81 3.96 -3.03
CA GLN A 56 -3.17 4.12 -2.54
C GLN A 56 -3.80 2.77 -2.37
N VAL A 57 -4.11 2.41 -1.15
CA VAL A 57 -4.52 1.06 -0.80
C VAL A 57 -5.78 1.05 0.05
N GLY A 58 -6.41 -0.10 0.09
CA GLY A 58 -7.45 -0.37 1.07
C GLY A 58 -6.89 -1.29 2.13
N VAL A 59 -7.25 -1.06 3.38
CA VAL A 59 -6.68 -1.74 4.52
C VAL A 59 -7.75 -2.59 5.20
N VAL A 60 -7.35 -3.74 5.72
CA VAL A 60 -8.24 -4.59 6.49
C VAL A 60 -8.47 -3.95 7.85
N GLN A 61 -9.73 -3.69 8.16
CA GLN A 61 -10.10 -3.09 9.43
C GLN A 61 -10.15 -4.15 10.51
N ASP A 62 -9.70 -3.78 11.71
CA ASP A 62 -9.80 -4.66 12.86
C ASP A 62 -11.26 -4.76 13.29
N THR A 63 -11.79 -5.98 13.28
CA THR A 63 -13.19 -6.22 13.61
C THR A 63 -13.36 -6.77 15.02
N ALA A 64 -12.28 -6.95 15.72
CA ALA A 64 -12.35 -7.53 17.07
C ALA A 64 -12.93 -6.58 18.09
#